data_6e4ec50a5cc28efb39a1cbf8104b46d2
#
_entry.id   6e4ec50a5cc28efb39a1cbf8104b46d2
#
_cell.length_a   1.000
_cell.length_b   1.000
_cell.length_c   1.000
_cell.angle_alpha   90.00
_cell.angle_beta   90.00
_cell.angle_gamma   90.00
#
_symmetry.space_group_name_H-M   'P 1'
#
loop_
_entity.id
_entity.type
_entity.pdbx_description
1 polymer ?
#
loop_
_entity_poly.entity_id
_entity_poly.type
_entity_poly.pdbx_seq_one_letter_code
_entity_poly.pdbx_strand_id
1 'polypeptide(L)'
;QINGTNPVEIIKKKTMLLDNQIDTKITELIEKNLVNEDKITLTETGRDSLHIVLAGGVFDIIHPGHISTLNAAKALGDVLVVVVATDNTAVKMKKRNPIHSQEQRQELVNSLEVVDLCLIGQEENIFKTVKHVRPQIIALGYDQIHQEQFITEGCKKINLNAKVARSEERR
;
A
#
# COMPACT_ATOMS: atom_id res chain seq x y z
N GLN A 1 7.71 9.74 -0.57
CA GLN A 1 7.88 10.43 0.75
C GLN A 1 6.61 10.39 1.63
N ILE A 2 5.96 9.26 1.76
CA ILE A 2 4.71 9.23 2.54
C ILE A 2 4.98 9.35 4.05
N ASN A 3 6.17 8.95 4.52
CA ASN A 3 6.53 8.96 5.95
C ASN A 3 7.71 9.90 6.31
N GLY A 4 8.13 10.81 5.42
CA GLY A 4 9.23 11.74 5.69
C GLY A 4 10.62 11.09 5.91
N THR A 5 10.73 9.77 5.75
CA THR A 5 11.98 9.04 5.95
C THR A 5 12.85 9.11 4.68
N ASN A 6 14.16 9.28 4.84
CA ASN A 6 15.09 9.28 3.72
C ASN A 6 15.10 7.89 3.04
N PRO A 7 14.80 7.78 1.73
CA PRO A 7 14.77 6.49 1.02
C PRO A 7 16.09 5.74 1.09
N VAL A 8 17.23 6.43 1.09
CA VAL A 8 18.56 5.82 1.18
C VAL A 8 18.73 5.06 2.50
N GLU A 9 18.24 5.62 3.61
CA GLU A 9 18.28 4.93 4.90
C GLU A 9 17.40 3.69 4.95
N ILE A 10 16.23 3.74 4.28
CA ILE A 10 15.36 2.57 4.16
C ILE A 10 16.05 1.49 3.33
N ILE A 11 16.66 1.86 2.21
CA ILE A 11 17.41 0.92 1.37
C ILE A 11 18.54 0.26 2.16
N LYS A 12 19.33 1.05 2.90
CA LYS A 12 20.39 0.52 3.78
C LYS A 12 19.88 -0.49 4.80
N LYS A 13 18.72 -0.22 5.41
CA LYS A 13 18.11 -1.13 6.40
C LYS A 13 17.54 -2.41 5.78
N LYS A 14 17.02 -2.33 4.56
CA LYS A 14 16.35 -3.46 3.88
C LYS A 14 17.27 -4.27 2.98
N THR A 15 18.45 -3.74 2.65
CA THR A 15 19.42 -4.42 1.78
C THR A 15 20.77 -4.48 2.46
N MET A 16 21.62 -5.42 2.08
CA MET A 16 23.00 -5.48 2.53
C MET A 16 23.97 -4.68 1.64
N LEU A 17 23.43 -3.71 0.85
CA LEU A 17 24.23 -2.92 -0.06
C LEU A 17 25.07 -1.89 0.69
N LEU A 18 26.32 -1.71 0.24
CA LEU A 18 27.20 -0.66 0.70
C LEU A 18 26.79 0.70 0.12
N ASP A 19 27.19 1.79 0.77
CA ASP A 19 26.81 3.15 0.36
C ASP A 19 27.18 3.45 -1.10
N ASN A 20 28.38 3.07 -1.52
CA ASN A 20 28.83 3.24 -2.90
C ASN A 20 27.98 2.43 -3.91
N GLN A 21 27.49 1.26 -3.53
CA GLN A 21 26.61 0.44 -4.37
C GLN A 21 25.22 1.09 -4.49
N ILE A 22 24.70 1.66 -3.39
CA ILE A 22 23.44 2.39 -3.39
C ILE A 22 23.56 3.64 -4.26
N ASP A 23 24.62 4.44 -4.10
CA ASP A 23 24.85 5.64 -4.92
C ASP A 23 24.96 5.31 -6.40
N THR A 24 25.68 4.23 -6.76
CA THR A 24 25.78 3.76 -8.15
C THR A 24 24.40 3.41 -8.71
N LYS A 25 23.60 2.65 -7.94
CA LYS A 25 22.24 2.27 -8.36
C LYS A 25 21.32 3.47 -8.54
N ILE A 26 21.36 4.43 -7.62
CA ILE A 26 20.58 5.66 -7.72
C ILE A 26 21.00 6.46 -8.96
N THR A 27 22.30 6.57 -9.25
CA THR A 27 22.81 7.26 -10.44
C THR A 27 22.29 6.60 -11.72
N GLU A 28 22.36 5.26 -11.81
CA GLU A 28 21.79 4.50 -12.94
C GLU A 28 20.27 4.77 -13.13
N LEU A 29 19.53 4.91 -12.03
CA LEU A 29 18.09 5.19 -12.10
C LEU A 29 17.80 6.63 -12.54
N ILE A 30 18.66 7.59 -12.17
CA ILE A 30 18.58 8.98 -12.63
C ILE A 30 18.88 9.05 -14.15
N GLU A 31 19.94 8.39 -14.61
CA GLU A 31 20.31 8.33 -16.03
C GLU A 31 19.19 7.72 -16.90
N LYS A 32 18.43 6.75 -16.33
CA LYS A 32 17.25 6.15 -16.97
C LYS A 32 15.99 6.99 -16.83
N ASN A 33 16.07 8.18 -16.26
CA ASN A 33 14.94 9.06 -15.98
C ASN A 33 13.82 8.39 -15.14
N LEU A 34 14.19 7.53 -14.20
CA LEU A 34 13.25 6.87 -13.30
C LEU A 34 13.18 7.55 -11.92
N VAL A 35 14.28 8.19 -11.51
CA VAL A 35 14.40 8.93 -10.24
C VAL A 35 14.85 10.35 -10.59
N ASN A 36 14.35 11.34 -9.89
CA ASN A 36 14.77 12.74 -10.01
C ASN A 36 16.19 12.96 -9.45
N GLU A 37 16.83 14.08 -9.81
CA GLU A 37 18.16 14.45 -9.31
C GLU A 37 18.22 14.66 -7.80
N ASP A 38 17.07 14.86 -7.15
CA ASP A 38 16.96 14.91 -5.68
C ASP A 38 17.26 13.55 -5.00
N LYS A 39 17.45 12.47 -5.78
CA LYS A 39 17.70 11.09 -5.32
C LYS A 39 16.61 10.50 -4.41
N ILE A 40 15.46 11.14 -4.33
CA ILE A 40 14.41 10.84 -3.35
C ILE A 40 13.07 10.55 -4.02
N THR A 41 12.75 11.30 -5.08
CA THR A 41 11.44 11.21 -5.72
C THR A 41 11.53 10.50 -7.07
N LEU A 42 10.49 9.72 -7.39
CA LEU A 42 10.36 9.14 -8.72
C LEU A 42 9.93 10.23 -9.72
N THR A 43 10.42 10.10 -10.94
CA THR A 43 9.82 10.80 -12.09
C THR A 43 8.44 10.20 -12.40
N GLU A 44 7.65 10.85 -13.27
CA GLU A 44 6.40 10.21 -13.75
C GLU A 44 6.71 8.90 -14.49
N THR A 45 7.77 8.85 -15.30
CA THR A 45 8.23 7.60 -15.97
C THR A 45 8.57 6.52 -14.95
N GLY A 46 9.32 6.86 -13.89
CA GLY A 46 9.65 5.93 -12.81
C GLY A 46 8.41 5.48 -12.03
N ARG A 47 7.45 6.38 -11.84
CA ARG A 47 6.18 6.06 -11.18
C ARG A 47 5.33 5.11 -12.03
N ASP A 48 5.26 5.36 -13.33
CA ASP A 48 4.45 4.57 -14.27
C ASP A 48 5.06 3.20 -14.57
N SER A 49 6.37 3.03 -14.33
CA SER A 49 7.04 1.73 -14.46
C SER A 49 6.70 0.75 -13.33
N LEU A 50 6.07 1.22 -12.23
CA LEU A 50 5.70 0.40 -11.09
C LEU A 50 4.21 0.06 -11.11
N HIS A 51 3.89 -1.21 -10.87
CA HIS A 51 2.53 -1.66 -10.62
C HIS A 51 2.25 -1.64 -9.11
N ILE A 52 1.59 -0.58 -8.64
CA ILE A 52 1.24 -0.43 -7.24
C ILE A 52 -0.12 -1.05 -6.97
N VAL A 53 -0.15 -1.95 -6.00
CA VAL A 53 -1.36 -2.58 -5.48
C VAL A 53 -1.73 -1.95 -4.15
N LEU A 54 -2.99 -1.57 -4.00
CA LEU A 54 -3.55 -1.05 -2.75
C LEU A 54 -4.49 -2.09 -2.16
N ALA A 55 -4.27 -2.47 -0.91
CA ALA A 55 -5.20 -3.29 -0.14
C ALA A 55 -5.60 -2.54 1.13
N GLY A 56 -6.79 -2.80 1.65
CA GLY A 56 -7.27 -2.15 2.87
C GLY A 56 -8.04 -3.09 3.78
N GLY A 57 -7.98 -2.82 5.09
CA GLY A 57 -8.71 -3.59 6.08
C GLY A 57 -8.60 -3.03 7.50
N VAL A 58 -9.29 -3.65 8.45
CA VAL A 58 -9.19 -3.29 9.86
C VAL A 58 -7.93 -3.86 10.49
N PHE A 59 -7.58 -5.12 10.20
CA PHE A 59 -6.40 -5.84 10.71
C PHE A 59 -6.28 -5.81 12.25
N ASP A 60 -7.39 -5.98 12.95
CA ASP A 60 -7.43 -5.91 14.43
C ASP A 60 -6.61 -7.03 15.06
N ILE A 61 -6.86 -8.28 14.63
CA ILE A 61 -6.06 -9.47 14.95
C ILE A 61 -5.63 -10.09 13.64
N ILE A 62 -4.32 -10.14 13.41
CA ILE A 62 -3.77 -10.75 12.20
C ILE A 62 -3.89 -12.28 12.34
N HIS A 63 -4.37 -12.92 11.28
CA HIS A 63 -4.56 -14.36 11.18
C HIS A 63 -4.20 -14.87 9.77
N PRO A 64 -4.04 -16.19 9.56
CA PRO A 64 -3.62 -16.74 8.27
C PRO A 64 -4.42 -16.25 7.06
N GLY A 65 -5.73 -15.98 7.21
CA GLY A 65 -6.56 -15.41 6.15
C GLY A 65 -6.07 -14.04 5.68
N HIS A 66 -5.68 -13.15 6.60
CA HIS A 66 -5.08 -11.86 6.23
C HIS A 66 -3.77 -12.06 5.45
N ILE A 67 -2.89 -12.96 5.92
CA ILE A 67 -1.61 -13.24 5.26
C ILE A 67 -1.85 -13.78 3.84
N SER A 68 -2.79 -14.71 3.66
CA SER A 68 -3.14 -15.24 2.34
C SER A 68 -3.65 -14.15 1.40
N THR A 69 -4.53 -13.26 1.89
CA THR A 69 -5.06 -12.13 1.10
C THR A 69 -3.95 -11.15 0.71
N LEU A 70 -3.05 -10.81 1.64
CA LEU A 70 -1.94 -9.89 1.36
C LEU A 70 -0.92 -10.49 0.39
N ASN A 71 -0.62 -11.80 0.50
CA ASN A 71 0.23 -12.50 -0.47
C ASN A 71 -0.40 -12.50 -1.86
N ALA A 72 -1.71 -12.78 -1.97
CA ALA A 72 -2.42 -12.72 -3.23
C ALA A 72 -2.42 -11.30 -3.82
N ALA A 73 -2.59 -10.27 -2.99
CA ALA A 73 -2.50 -8.87 -3.42
C ALA A 73 -1.08 -8.52 -3.91
N LYS A 74 -0.03 -8.91 -3.17
CA LYS A 74 1.36 -8.67 -3.58
C LYS A 74 1.71 -9.30 -4.92
N ALA A 75 1.17 -10.47 -5.21
CA ALA A 75 1.40 -11.17 -6.48
C ALA A 75 0.81 -10.44 -7.71
N LEU A 76 -0.02 -9.40 -7.51
CA LEU A 76 -0.61 -8.61 -8.59
C LEU A 76 0.27 -7.43 -9.05
N GLY A 77 1.35 -7.12 -8.34
CA GLY A 77 2.20 -5.98 -8.71
C GLY A 77 3.53 -5.92 -7.96
N ASP A 78 4.25 -4.85 -8.22
CA ASP A 78 5.62 -4.67 -7.71
C ASP A 78 5.65 -4.14 -6.27
N VAL A 79 4.67 -3.31 -5.91
CA VAL A 79 4.59 -2.64 -4.61
C VAL A 79 3.22 -2.86 -3.99
N LEU A 80 3.18 -3.41 -2.78
CA LEU A 80 1.96 -3.55 -2.00
C LEU A 80 1.88 -2.45 -0.94
N VAL A 81 0.92 -1.55 -1.11
CA VAL A 81 0.54 -0.55 -0.09
C VAL A 81 -0.69 -1.05 0.64
N VAL A 82 -0.62 -1.13 1.96
CA VAL A 82 -1.76 -1.53 2.79
C VAL A 82 -2.28 -0.33 3.57
N VAL A 83 -3.60 -0.18 3.63
CA VAL A 83 -4.28 0.86 4.39
C VAL A 83 -5.02 0.24 5.56
N VAL A 84 -4.60 0.57 6.76
CA VAL A 84 -5.28 0.19 8.01
C VAL A 84 -6.39 1.20 8.30
N ALA A 85 -7.60 0.72 8.56
CA ALA A 85 -8.73 1.56 8.93
C ALA A 85 -8.46 2.29 10.24
N THR A 86 -8.89 3.57 10.35
CA THR A 86 -8.87 4.30 11.63
C THR A 86 -9.70 3.59 12.69
N ASP A 87 -9.46 3.89 13.97
CA ASP A 87 -10.24 3.30 15.07
C ASP A 87 -11.73 3.61 14.92
N ASN A 88 -12.08 4.84 14.57
CA ASN A 88 -13.47 5.22 14.32
C ASN A 88 -14.09 4.43 13.15
N THR A 89 -13.36 4.22 12.08
CA THR A 89 -13.81 3.40 10.95
C THR A 89 -13.96 1.93 11.37
N ALA A 90 -13.01 1.40 12.14
CA ALA A 90 -13.05 0.03 12.64
C ALA A 90 -14.29 -0.20 13.52
N VAL A 91 -14.60 0.73 14.44
CA VAL A 91 -15.81 0.69 15.27
C VAL A 91 -17.07 0.68 14.41
N LYS A 92 -17.16 1.56 13.40
CA LYS A 92 -18.32 1.61 12.49
C LYS A 92 -18.51 0.29 11.73
N MET A 93 -17.42 -0.35 11.29
CA MET A 93 -17.44 -1.60 10.51
C MET A 93 -17.73 -2.83 11.39
N LYS A 94 -17.08 -2.94 12.55
CA LYS A 94 -17.12 -4.14 13.40
C LYS A 94 -18.13 -4.04 14.54
N LYS A 95 -18.74 -2.88 14.79
CA LYS A 95 -19.67 -2.60 15.90
C LYS A 95 -19.08 -2.86 17.30
N ARG A 96 -17.75 -2.83 17.40
CA ARG A 96 -16.99 -2.93 18.65
C ARG A 96 -15.67 -2.18 18.52
N ASN A 97 -15.08 -1.81 19.64
CA ASN A 97 -13.73 -1.25 19.65
C ASN A 97 -12.70 -2.30 19.15
N PRO A 98 -11.73 -1.91 18.37
CA PRO A 98 -10.59 -2.77 18.07
C PRO A 98 -9.77 -3.02 19.34
N ILE A 99 -9.06 -4.15 19.39
CA ILE A 99 -8.19 -4.52 20.52
C ILE A 99 -6.92 -3.66 20.50
N HIS A 100 -6.38 -3.42 19.28
CA HIS A 100 -5.19 -2.62 19.06
C HIS A 100 -5.54 -1.27 18.45
N SER A 101 -4.84 -0.21 18.89
CA SER A 101 -4.99 1.11 18.26
C SER A 101 -4.58 1.08 16.78
N GLN A 102 -5.04 2.03 16.01
CA GLN A 102 -4.70 2.11 14.58
C GLN A 102 -3.19 2.18 14.33
N GLU A 103 -2.43 2.81 15.23
CA GLU A 103 -0.96 2.89 15.17
C GLU A 103 -0.32 1.50 15.41
N GLN A 104 -0.78 0.77 16.41
CA GLN A 104 -0.31 -0.58 16.70
C GLN A 104 -0.64 -1.53 15.54
N ARG A 105 -1.85 -1.43 14.97
CA ARG A 105 -2.26 -2.23 13.82
C ARG A 105 -1.42 -1.89 12.57
N GLN A 106 -1.13 -0.60 12.35
CA GLN A 106 -0.23 -0.16 11.28
C GLN A 106 1.17 -0.75 11.46
N GLU A 107 1.74 -0.68 12.66
CA GLU A 107 3.06 -1.21 12.98
C GLU A 107 3.13 -2.72 12.72
N LEU A 108 2.14 -3.48 13.20
CA LEU A 108 2.06 -4.93 12.97
C LEU A 108 1.97 -5.27 11.48
N VAL A 109 1.11 -4.59 10.72
CA VAL A 109 0.96 -4.82 9.28
C VAL A 109 2.21 -4.40 8.52
N ASN A 110 2.85 -3.30 8.90
CA ASN A 110 4.08 -2.82 8.27
C ASN A 110 5.29 -3.73 8.54
N SER A 111 5.22 -4.57 9.58
CA SER A 111 6.25 -5.56 9.91
C SER A 111 6.15 -6.84 9.08
N LEU A 112 5.07 -7.03 8.33
CA LEU A 112 4.91 -8.19 7.45
C LEU A 112 5.80 -8.03 6.21
N GLU A 113 6.61 -9.04 5.92
CA GLU A 113 7.56 -9.04 4.80
C GLU A 113 6.88 -8.75 3.45
N VAL A 114 5.64 -9.20 3.28
CA VAL A 114 4.86 -9.01 2.05
C VAL A 114 4.40 -7.57 1.82
N VAL A 115 4.43 -6.72 2.86
CA VAL A 115 3.95 -5.34 2.83
C VAL A 115 5.11 -4.38 2.62
N ASP A 116 5.08 -3.62 1.53
CA ASP A 116 6.12 -2.63 1.24
C ASP A 116 5.89 -1.32 2.00
N LEU A 117 4.63 -0.93 2.19
CA LEU A 117 4.24 0.28 2.92
C LEU A 117 2.88 0.10 3.58
N CYS A 118 2.76 0.49 4.84
CA CYS A 118 1.48 0.53 5.53
C CYS A 118 1.12 1.96 5.96
N LEU A 119 -0.11 2.38 5.65
CA LEU A 119 -0.67 3.69 5.95
C LEU A 119 -1.90 3.56 6.85
N ILE A 120 -2.15 4.57 7.68
CA ILE A 120 -3.45 4.75 8.32
C ILE A 120 -4.38 5.47 7.35
N GLY A 121 -5.58 4.95 7.17
CA GLY A 121 -6.61 5.53 6.31
C GLY A 121 -7.10 6.88 6.81
N GLN A 122 -7.88 7.56 5.98
CA GLN A 122 -8.55 8.81 6.34
C GLN A 122 -10.04 8.54 6.63
N GLU A 123 -10.55 9.12 7.71
CA GLU A 123 -11.88 8.80 8.26
C GLU A 123 -13.04 9.09 7.30
N GLU A 124 -13.01 10.22 6.61
CA GLU A 124 -14.14 10.70 5.86
C GLU A 124 -14.19 10.22 4.41
N ASN A 125 -13.05 9.92 3.82
CA ASN A 125 -12.99 9.61 2.40
C ASN A 125 -11.78 8.74 2.03
N ILE A 126 -12.05 7.45 1.84
CA ILE A 126 -11.04 6.48 1.36
C ILE A 126 -10.37 6.93 0.05
N PHE A 127 -11.09 7.66 -0.81
CA PHE A 127 -10.57 8.11 -2.09
C PHE A 127 -9.50 9.21 -1.97
N LYS A 128 -9.38 9.89 -0.83
CA LYS A 128 -8.23 10.76 -0.56
C LYS A 128 -6.94 9.93 -0.50
N THR A 129 -6.96 8.80 0.20
CA THR A 129 -5.82 7.86 0.25
C THR A 129 -5.57 7.23 -1.11
N VAL A 130 -6.62 6.79 -1.80
CA VAL A 130 -6.52 6.22 -3.16
C VAL A 130 -5.88 7.21 -4.14
N LYS A 131 -6.31 8.49 -4.10
CA LYS A 131 -5.75 9.57 -4.93
C LYS A 131 -4.28 9.87 -4.60
N HIS A 132 -3.91 9.77 -3.31
CA HIS A 132 -2.54 9.98 -2.87
C HIS A 132 -1.61 8.84 -3.31
N VAL A 133 -2.05 7.59 -3.16
CA VAL A 133 -1.28 6.40 -3.55
C VAL A 133 -1.26 6.19 -5.06
N ARG A 134 -2.32 6.58 -5.79
CA ARG A 134 -2.49 6.37 -7.24
C ARG A 134 -2.20 4.92 -7.66
N PRO A 135 -2.89 3.90 -7.07
CA PRO A 135 -2.63 2.51 -7.39
C PRO A 135 -3.11 2.15 -8.80
N GLN A 136 -2.46 1.21 -9.46
CA GLN A 136 -2.94 0.58 -10.69
C GLN A 136 -3.97 -0.52 -10.38
N ILE A 137 -3.86 -1.16 -9.21
CA ILE A 137 -4.76 -2.23 -8.78
C ILE A 137 -5.21 -1.96 -7.35
N ILE A 138 -6.51 -2.16 -7.09
CA ILE A 138 -7.07 -2.17 -5.74
C ILE A 138 -7.51 -3.62 -5.46
N ALA A 139 -6.84 -4.24 -4.49
CA ALA A 139 -7.10 -5.62 -4.09
C ALA A 139 -8.11 -5.67 -2.94
N LEU A 140 -9.21 -6.39 -3.14
CA LEU A 140 -10.23 -6.62 -2.14
C LEU A 140 -10.13 -8.05 -1.58
N GLY A 141 -10.46 -8.21 -0.31
CA GLY A 141 -10.67 -9.52 0.29
C GLY A 141 -11.90 -10.22 -0.29
N TYR A 142 -11.95 -11.54 -0.22
CA TYR A 142 -13.06 -12.33 -0.75
C TYR A 142 -14.43 -11.94 -0.16
N ASP A 143 -14.47 -11.48 1.08
CA ASP A 143 -15.66 -11.04 1.81
C ASP A 143 -16.09 -9.59 1.49
N GLN A 144 -15.32 -8.87 0.68
CA GLN A 144 -15.56 -7.46 0.34
C GLN A 144 -16.29 -7.26 -1.01
N ILE A 145 -17.03 -8.27 -1.49
CA ILE A 145 -17.78 -8.23 -2.76
C ILE A 145 -18.62 -6.97 -2.90
N HIS A 146 -19.31 -6.58 -1.84
CA HIS A 146 -20.20 -5.41 -1.83
C HIS A 146 -19.46 -4.06 -1.97
N GLN A 147 -18.14 -4.04 -1.84
CA GLN A 147 -17.34 -2.83 -1.98
C GLN A 147 -16.81 -2.63 -3.41
N GLU A 148 -16.82 -3.66 -4.26
CA GLU A 148 -16.24 -3.62 -5.61
C GLU A 148 -16.85 -2.52 -6.48
N GLN A 149 -18.18 -2.45 -6.52
CA GLN A 149 -18.89 -1.40 -7.28
C GLN A 149 -18.59 -0.02 -6.71
N PHE A 150 -18.66 0.16 -5.39
CA PHE A 150 -18.38 1.43 -4.72
C PHE A 150 -16.96 1.93 -5.01
N ILE A 151 -15.96 1.06 -4.94
CA ILE A 151 -14.57 1.40 -5.24
C ILE A 151 -14.39 1.73 -6.72
N THR A 152 -14.96 0.93 -7.61
CA THR A 152 -14.87 1.17 -9.07
C THR A 152 -15.48 2.51 -9.46
N GLU A 153 -16.68 2.81 -8.97
CA GLU A 153 -17.36 4.08 -9.25
C GLU A 153 -16.61 5.28 -8.63
N GLY A 154 -16.09 5.10 -7.42
CA GLY A 154 -15.32 6.13 -6.74
C GLY A 154 -13.99 6.45 -7.45
N CYS A 155 -13.29 5.44 -7.97
CA CYS A 155 -12.09 5.65 -8.79
C CYS A 155 -12.41 6.45 -10.06
N LYS A 156 -13.51 6.14 -10.74
CA LYS A 156 -13.96 6.92 -11.90
C LYS A 156 -14.23 8.38 -11.56
N LYS A 157 -14.87 8.66 -10.41
CA LYS A 157 -15.16 10.04 -9.96
C LYS A 157 -13.91 10.88 -9.69
N ILE A 158 -12.81 10.26 -9.32
CA ILE A 158 -11.52 10.93 -9.10
C ILE A 158 -10.58 10.86 -10.32
N ASN A 159 -11.08 10.40 -11.48
CA ASN A 159 -10.32 10.21 -12.72
C ASN A 159 -9.12 9.28 -12.56
N LEU A 160 -9.23 8.24 -11.74
CA LEU A 160 -8.21 7.23 -11.55
C LEU A 160 -8.60 5.93 -12.24
N ASN A 161 -7.77 5.48 -13.19
CA ASN A 161 -7.96 4.21 -13.89
C ASN A 161 -7.30 3.06 -13.11
N ALA A 162 -7.89 2.68 -11.97
CA ALA A 162 -7.44 1.54 -11.19
C ALA A 162 -8.32 0.32 -11.47
N LYS A 163 -7.69 -0.85 -11.65
CA LYS A 163 -8.40 -2.14 -11.74
C LYS A 163 -8.75 -2.60 -10.33
N VAL A 164 -9.96 -3.13 -10.15
CA VAL A 164 -10.33 -3.81 -8.92
C VAL A 164 -10.13 -5.30 -9.10
N ALA A 165 -9.34 -5.92 -8.24
CA ALA A 165 -9.10 -7.35 -8.18
C ALA A 165 -9.56 -7.88 -6.83
N ARG A 166 -10.08 -9.09 -6.80
CA ARG A 166 -10.53 -9.74 -5.56
C ARG A 166 -9.81 -11.06 -5.37
N SER A 167 -9.38 -11.33 -4.13
CA SER A 167 -8.84 -12.64 -3.78
C SER A 167 -9.94 -13.70 -3.82
N GLU A 168 -9.63 -14.89 -4.35
CA GLU A 168 -10.52 -16.04 -4.27
C GLU A 168 -10.54 -16.60 -2.84
N GLU A 169 -11.69 -17.14 -2.43
CA GLU A 169 -11.80 -17.88 -1.18
C GLU A 169 -10.91 -19.12 -1.28
N ARG A 170 -9.89 -19.21 -0.45
CA ARG A 170 -9.19 -20.48 -0.24
C ARG A 170 -9.90 -21.25 0.87
N ARG A 171 -10.54 -22.33 0.48
CA ARG A 171 -11.06 -23.34 1.40
C ARG A 171 -9.94 -24.07 2.11
#